data_4450f62740c844cf01afe03631e09225
#
_entry.id   4450f62740c844cf01afe03631e09225
#
_cell.length_a   1.000
_cell.length_b   1.000
_cell.length_c   1.000
_cell.angle_alpha   90.00
_cell.angle_beta   90.00
_cell.angle_gamma   90.00
#
_symmetry.space_group_name_H-M   'P 1'
#
loop_
_entity.id
_entity.type
_entity.pdbx_description
1 polymer ?
#
loop_
_entity_poly.entity_id
_entity_poly.type
_entity_poly.pdbx_seq_one_letter_code
_entity_poly.pdbx_strand_id
1 'polypeptide(L)'
;NGTLQENGCGTLNAITTKALRAIRDLGATHVWFTGVIRHATAQHNTPAIVKGKAGSPYAITDYYDIDPDLCEDKRRRMQEFTDLVERSHNANLRVIIDFVPNHVAREYHSTCKPKGVEDLGATDNPAWAFSPLNNFYYIHEAFAPQFDAKGYSENPTRATGNDCFTAYPSDNDWYET
;
A
#
# COMPACT_ATOMS: atom_id res chain seq x y z
N ASN A 1 -19.46 -0.92 -4.62
CA ASN A 1 -18.94 -2.24 -4.93
C ASN A 1 -18.63 -2.47 -6.42
N GLY A 2 -18.52 -1.45 -7.23
CA GLY A 2 -18.15 -1.54 -8.63
C GLY A 2 -16.64 -1.57 -8.87
N THR A 3 -16.26 -1.68 -10.13
CA THR A 3 -14.90 -1.46 -10.58
C THR A 3 -14.59 0.04 -10.60
N LEU A 4 -13.32 0.40 -10.75
CA LEU A 4 -12.91 1.78 -11.00
C LEU A 4 -13.61 2.35 -12.25
N GLN A 5 -13.80 1.52 -13.28
CA GLN A 5 -14.52 1.93 -14.49
C GLN A 5 -16.01 2.22 -14.23
N GLU A 6 -16.65 1.45 -13.35
CA GLU A 6 -18.06 1.63 -13.02
C GLU A 6 -18.30 2.85 -12.12
N ASN A 7 -17.40 3.12 -11.19
CA ASN A 7 -17.56 4.20 -10.22
C ASN A 7 -16.92 5.52 -10.66
N GLY A 8 -16.09 5.50 -11.67
CA GLY A 8 -15.24 6.62 -12.04
C GLY A 8 -14.18 6.91 -10.94
N CYS A 9 -12.95 6.64 -11.22
CA CYS A 9 -11.84 6.97 -10.33
C CYS A 9 -11.26 8.32 -10.74
N GLY A 10 -11.05 9.20 -9.77
CA GLY A 10 -10.23 10.39 -10.00
C GLY A 10 -8.77 9.99 -10.19
N THR A 11 -8.12 10.61 -11.17
CA THR A 11 -6.68 10.42 -11.39
C THR A 11 -5.88 11.56 -10.76
N LEU A 12 -4.57 11.37 -10.60
CA LEU A 12 -3.66 12.42 -10.11
C LEU A 12 -3.72 13.68 -10.99
N ASN A 13 -3.90 13.51 -12.29
CA ASN A 13 -4.02 14.61 -13.24
C ASN A 13 -5.38 15.33 -13.18
N ALA A 14 -6.42 14.66 -12.70
CA ALA A 14 -7.73 15.28 -12.48
C ALA A 14 -7.73 16.28 -11.31
N ILE A 15 -6.74 16.22 -10.43
CA ILE A 15 -6.53 17.21 -9.36
C ILE A 15 -5.86 18.45 -9.97
N THR A 16 -6.69 19.30 -10.53
CA THR A 16 -6.25 20.48 -11.30
C THR A 16 -5.76 21.62 -10.41
N THR A 17 -4.98 22.55 -10.98
CA THR A 17 -4.59 23.80 -10.31
C THR A 17 -5.81 24.59 -9.82
N LYS A 18 -6.94 24.55 -10.55
CA LYS A 18 -8.17 25.22 -10.14
C LYS A 18 -8.74 24.60 -8.87
N ALA A 19 -8.77 23.28 -8.79
CA ALA A 19 -9.24 22.56 -7.59
C ALA A 19 -8.33 22.85 -6.39
N LEU A 20 -7.02 22.81 -6.58
CA LEU A 20 -6.04 23.09 -5.52
C LEU A 20 -6.16 24.53 -5.00
N ARG A 21 -6.34 25.51 -5.89
CA ARG A 21 -6.58 26.90 -5.48
C ARG A 21 -7.87 27.05 -4.69
N ALA A 22 -8.94 26.39 -5.10
CA ALA A 22 -10.20 26.39 -4.35
C ALA A 22 -10.03 25.82 -2.93
N ILE A 23 -9.27 24.72 -2.79
CA ILE A 23 -8.92 24.15 -1.48
C ILE A 23 -8.13 25.17 -0.62
N ARG A 24 -7.14 25.82 -1.21
CA ARG A 24 -6.36 26.85 -0.55
C ARG A 24 -7.26 28.02 -0.11
N ASP A 25 -8.20 28.46 -0.95
CA ASP A 25 -9.09 29.58 -0.68
C ASP A 25 -10.10 29.28 0.45
N LEU A 26 -10.35 28.00 0.76
CA LEU A 26 -11.05 27.56 1.97
C LEU A 26 -10.22 27.71 3.26
N GLY A 27 -8.96 28.13 3.16
CA GLY A 27 -8.06 28.29 4.29
C GLY A 27 -7.13 27.11 4.56
N ALA A 28 -7.15 26.07 3.70
CA ALA A 28 -6.22 24.95 3.83
C ALA A 28 -4.78 25.39 3.54
N THR A 29 -3.83 24.81 4.26
CA THR A 29 -2.39 25.01 4.07
C THR A 29 -1.70 23.77 3.54
N HIS A 30 -2.33 22.61 3.68
CA HIS A 30 -1.82 21.32 3.27
C HIS A 30 -2.90 20.52 2.56
N VAL A 31 -2.48 19.63 1.69
CA VAL A 31 -3.28 18.53 1.16
C VAL A 31 -2.64 17.21 1.59
N TRP A 32 -3.44 16.31 2.10
CA TRP A 32 -3.00 15.00 2.54
C TRP A 32 -3.57 13.95 1.60
N PHE A 33 -2.69 13.28 0.87
CA PHE A 33 -3.04 12.18 -0.02
C PHE A 33 -2.82 10.84 0.66
N THR A 34 -3.88 10.05 0.77
CA THR A 34 -3.82 8.69 1.28
C THR A 34 -3.82 7.70 0.13
N GLY A 35 -3.16 6.55 0.31
CA GLY A 35 -3.20 5.47 -0.66
C GLY A 35 -2.48 5.74 -1.98
N VAL A 36 -1.53 6.67 -2.02
CA VAL A 36 -0.76 6.98 -3.24
C VAL A 36 0.38 5.99 -3.48
N ILE A 37 0.92 5.38 -2.42
CA ILE A 37 1.98 4.38 -2.53
C ILE A 37 1.39 3.10 -3.12
N ARG A 38 2.14 2.42 -3.98
CA ARG A 38 1.69 1.21 -4.65
C ARG A 38 1.30 0.13 -3.65
N HIS A 39 0.07 -0.34 -3.75
CA HIS A 39 -0.52 -1.33 -2.86
C HIS A 39 -1.13 -2.50 -3.64
N ALA A 40 -1.48 -3.56 -2.93
CA ALA A 40 -2.05 -4.76 -3.53
C ALA A 40 -3.48 -4.50 -4.03
N THR A 41 -3.71 -4.78 -5.30
CA THR A 41 -5.05 -4.77 -5.93
C THR A 41 -5.30 -6.08 -6.65
N ALA A 42 -6.55 -6.49 -6.78
CA ALA A 42 -6.90 -7.72 -7.50
C ALA A 42 -6.55 -7.67 -9.00
N GLN A 43 -6.22 -6.50 -9.52
CA GLN A 43 -5.81 -6.31 -10.91
C GLN A 43 -4.31 -6.58 -11.12
N HIS A 44 -3.50 -6.40 -10.08
CA HIS A 44 -2.04 -6.46 -10.17
C HIS A 44 -1.42 -7.55 -9.30
N ASN A 45 -2.19 -8.14 -8.41
CA ASN A 45 -1.74 -9.16 -7.47
C ASN A 45 -2.65 -10.39 -7.53
N THR A 46 -2.26 -11.44 -6.85
CA THR A 46 -3.07 -12.66 -6.73
C THR A 46 -4.42 -12.33 -6.08
N PRO A 47 -5.55 -12.46 -6.79
CA PRO A 47 -6.84 -12.00 -6.27
C PRO A 47 -7.26 -12.64 -4.95
N ALA A 48 -6.80 -13.87 -4.67
CA ALA A 48 -7.13 -14.60 -3.45
C ALA A 48 -6.56 -13.97 -2.16
N ILE A 49 -5.56 -13.11 -2.29
CA ILE A 49 -4.95 -12.42 -1.14
C ILE A 49 -5.29 -10.93 -1.08
N VAL A 50 -6.19 -10.48 -1.94
CA VAL A 50 -6.61 -9.07 -1.99
C VAL A 50 -8.07 -8.96 -1.65
N LYS A 51 -8.40 -8.19 -0.63
CA LYS A 51 -9.79 -7.95 -0.22
C LYS A 51 -10.49 -6.99 -1.15
N GLY A 52 -11.54 -7.46 -1.82
CA GLY A 52 -12.25 -6.70 -2.83
C GLY A 52 -11.41 -6.57 -4.11
N LYS A 53 -11.71 -5.56 -4.93
CA LYS A 53 -10.98 -5.30 -6.18
C LYS A 53 -9.86 -4.28 -6.01
N ALA A 54 -10.13 -3.24 -5.25
CA ALA A 54 -9.20 -2.14 -5.04
C ALA A 54 -8.13 -2.42 -3.96
N GLY A 55 -8.32 -3.47 -3.16
CA GLY A 55 -7.41 -3.78 -2.07
C GLY A 55 -7.47 -2.79 -0.91
N SER A 56 -6.45 -2.82 -0.08
CA SER A 56 -6.24 -1.85 0.99
C SER A 56 -5.09 -0.90 0.64
N PRO A 57 -5.27 0.41 0.78
CA PRO A 57 -4.20 1.39 0.53
C PRO A 57 -3.01 1.21 1.49
N TYR A 58 -3.14 0.38 2.50
CA TYR A 58 -2.11 0.07 3.49
C TYR A 58 -1.43 -1.28 3.26
N ALA A 59 -1.90 -2.08 2.31
CA ALA A 59 -1.25 -3.31 1.88
C ALA A 59 -0.18 -3.00 0.82
N ILE A 60 0.91 -2.37 1.23
CA ILE A 60 1.95 -1.86 0.34
C ILE A 60 2.70 -3.00 -0.33
N THR A 61 2.86 -2.90 -1.65
CA THR A 61 3.63 -3.86 -2.47
C THR A 61 4.95 -3.29 -2.96
N ASP A 62 5.09 -1.97 -2.99
CA ASP A 62 6.34 -1.29 -3.35
C ASP A 62 6.37 0.12 -2.76
N TYR A 63 7.24 0.38 -1.79
CA TYR A 63 7.39 1.71 -1.18
C TYR A 63 8.05 2.73 -2.10
N TYR A 64 8.69 2.31 -3.18
CA TYR A 64 9.38 3.18 -4.13
C TYR A 64 8.51 3.54 -5.33
N ASP A 65 7.24 3.14 -5.33
CA ASP A 65 6.36 3.30 -6.47
C ASP A 65 5.02 3.93 -6.11
N ILE A 66 4.38 4.53 -7.11
CA ILE A 66 3.04 5.10 -7.03
C ILE A 66 2.03 4.10 -7.58
N ASP A 67 0.85 4.06 -6.97
CA ASP A 67 -0.20 3.17 -7.42
C ASP A 67 -0.61 3.49 -8.87
N PRO A 68 -0.48 2.51 -9.79
CA PRO A 68 -0.75 2.73 -11.20
C PRO A 68 -2.21 3.02 -11.51
N ASP A 69 -3.14 2.63 -10.64
CA ASP A 69 -4.57 2.84 -10.87
C ASP A 69 -5.03 4.28 -10.60
N LEU A 70 -4.15 5.09 -9.98
CA LEU A 70 -4.35 6.52 -9.79
C LEU A 70 -3.89 7.38 -10.97
N CYS A 71 -3.32 6.78 -12.00
CA CYS A 71 -2.65 7.48 -13.09
C CYS A 71 -3.38 7.33 -14.42
N GLU A 72 -3.31 8.34 -15.26
CA GLU A 72 -3.80 8.28 -16.63
C GLU A 72 -2.87 7.42 -17.50
N ASP A 73 -1.55 7.63 -17.38
CA ASP A 73 -0.54 6.75 -17.99
C ASP A 73 0.24 6.02 -16.88
N LYS A 74 -0.06 4.75 -16.69
CA LYS A 74 0.59 3.89 -15.68
C LYS A 74 2.12 3.85 -15.79
N ARG A 75 2.68 4.09 -16.98
CA ARG A 75 4.14 4.14 -17.18
C ARG A 75 4.76 5.45 -16.71
N ARG A 76 3.94 6.50 -16.61
CA ARG A 76 4.35 7.83 -16.16
C ARG A 76 3.91 8.15 -14.73
N ARG A 77 3.46 7.18 -13.98
CA ARG A 77 2.87 7.35 -12.64
C ARG A 77 3.72 8.20 -11.68
N MET A 78 5.01 7.97 -11.64
CA MET A 78 5.90 8.78 -10.80
C MET A 78 5.96 10.23 -11.29
N GLN A 79 5.96 10.46 -12.60
CA GLN A 79 5.93 11.80 -13.15
C GLN A 79 4.59 12.50 -12.86
N GLU A 80 3.46 11.80 -13.04
CA GLU A 80 2.14 12.37 -12.75
C GLU A 80 2.02 12.77 -11.27
N PHE A 81 2.58 11.97 -10.37
CA PHE A 81 2.62 12.32 -8.94
C PHE A 81 3.53 13.52 -8.67
N THR A 82 4.72 13.56 -9.27
CA THR A 82 5.63 14.72 -9.16
C THR A 82 4.96 15.99 -9.67
N ASP A 83 4.29 15.92 -10.81
CA ASP A 83 3.55 17.05 -11.39
C ASP A 83 2.41 17.50 -10.47
N LEU A 84 1.74 16.58 -9.76
CA LEU A 84 0.72 16.92 -8.76
C LEU A 84 1.33 17.64 -7.55
N VAL A 85 2.49 17.20 -7.06
CA VAL A 85 3.21 17.86 -5.96
C VAL A 85 3.59 19.28 -6.37
N GLU A 86 4.14 19.46 -7.57
CA GLU A 86 4.48 20.78 -8.10
C GLU A 86 3.26 21.69 -8.26
N ARG A 87 2.15 21.16 -8.79
CA ARG A 87 0.89 21.92 -8.88
C ARG A 87 0.36 22.35 -7.52
N SER A 88 0.50 21.48 -6.52
CA SER A 88 0.09 21.78 -5.13
C SER A 88 0.94 22.91 -4.54
N HIS A 89 2.26 22.82 -4.68
CA HIS A 89 3.19 23.86 -4.23
C HIS A 89 2.92 25.21 -4.94
N ASN A 90 2.68 25.19 -6.24
CA ASN A 90 2.33 26.37 -7.02
C ASN A 90 0.97 26.99 -6.63
N ALA A 91 0.11 26.22 -5.96
CA ALA A 91 -1.12 26.70 -5.35
C ALA A 91 -0.92 27.14 -3.89
N ASN A 92 0.31 27.21 -3.38
CA ASN A 92 0.65 27.48 -1.98
C ASN A 92 0.07 26.45 -0.99
N LEU A 93 0.01 25.18 -1.40
CA LEU A 93 -0.34 24.05 -0.55
C LEU A 93 0.88 23.16 -0.35
N ARG A 94 1.11 22.72 0.88
CA ARG A 94 2.09 21.66 1.17
C ARG A 94 1.45 20.30 0.98
N VAL A 95 2.25 19.31 0.58
CA VAL A 95 1.78 17.94 0.37
C VAL A 95 2.22 17.05 1.52
N ILE A 96 1.28 16.24 2.02
CA ILE A 96 1.53 15.16 2.95
C ILE A 96 1.07 13.87 2.28
N ILE A 97 1.82 12.79 2.43
CA ILE A 97 1.41 11.46 2.03
C ILE A 97 1.39 10.54 3.25
N ASP A 98 0.50 9.56 3.22
CA ASP A 98 0.51 8.48 4.20
C ASP A 98 1.74 7.60 3.99
N PHE A 99 2.36 7.24 5.09
CA PHE A 99 3.43 6.28 5.11
C PHE A 99 3.21 5.32 6.29
N VAL A 100 2.97 4.06 5.99
CA VAL A 100 2.67 3.01 6.98
C VAL A 100 3.76 1.96 6.93
N PRO A 101 4.80 2.06 7.77
CA PRO A 101 5.96 1.17 7.72
C PRO A 101 5.85 -0.05 8.65
N ASN A 102 4.69 -0.27 9.28
CA ASN A 102 4.53 -1.33 10.28
C ASN A 102 4.19 -2.69 9.68
N HIS A 103 3.85 -2.76 8.41
CA HIS A 103 3.59 -4.00 7.68
C HIS A 103 3.63 -3.78 6.17
N VAL A 104 3.70 -4.85 5.42
CA VAL A 104 3.64 -4.85 3.95
C VAL A 104 2.60 -5.86 3.46
N ALA A 105 2.25 -5.79 2.18
CA ALA A 105 1.46 -6.83 1.55
C ALA A 105 2.24 -8.16 1.47
N ARG A 106 1.53 -9.28 1.40
CA ARG A 106 2.15 -10.60 1.24
C ARG A 106 3.02 -10.73 -0.02
N GLU A 107 2.61 -10.09 -1.09
CA GLU A 107 3.36 -10.03 -2.36
C GLU A 107 4.16 -8.73 -2.44
N TYR A 108 4.90 -8.37 -1.39
CA TYR A 108 5.78 -7.22 -1.43
C TYR A 108 6.98 -7.51 -2.32
N HIS A 109 7.21 -6.62 -3.29
CA HIS A 109 8.40 -6.64 -4.12
C HIS A 109 8.64 -5.27 -4.77
N SER A 110 9.76 -4.64 -4.42
CA SER A 110 10.11 -3.32 -4.96
C SER A 110 10.68 -3.42 -6.37
N THR A 111 9.93 -2.95 -7.33
CA THR A 111 10.35 -2.89 -8.75
C THR A 111 11.02 -1.56 -9.10
N CYS A 112 10.74 -0.51 -8.33
CA CYS A 112 11.20 0.86 -8.58
C CYS A 112 12.27 1.33 -7.59
N LYS A 113 12.82 0.44 -6.77
CA LYS A 113 13.89 0.80 -5.83
C LYS A 113 15.14 1.31 -6.54
N PRO A 114 15.91 2.20 -5.91
CA PRO A 114 17.15 2.71 -6.48
C PRO A 114 18.16 1.59 -6.75
N LYS A 115 19.01 1.82 -7.76
CA LYS A 115 20.08 0.85 -8.08
C LYS A 115 21.02 0.67 -6.89
N GLY A 116 21.29 -0.57 -6.53
CA GLY A 116 22.17 -0.92 -5.42
C GLY A 116 21.51 -0.90 -4.05
N VAL A 117 20.20 -0.63 -3.98
CA VAL A 117 19.41 -0.81 -2.77
C VAL A 117 18.84 -2.23 -2.76
N GLU A 118 19.08 -2.96 -1.69
CA GLU A 118 18.44 -4.27 -1.48
C GLU A 118 16.95 -4.09 -1.18
N ASP A 119 16.17 -5.08 -1.55
CA ASP A 119 14.74 -5.07 -1.23
C ASP A 119 14.51 -5.39 0.24
N LEU A 120 13.39 -4.97 0.79
CA LEU A 120 13.02 -5.32 2.16
C LEU A 120 12.99 -6.85 2.32
N GLY A 121 13.63 -7.33 3.36
CA GLY A 121 13.73 -8.75 3.66
C GLY A 121 14.79 -9.52 2.88
N ALA A 122 15.37 -8.96 1.83
CA ALA A 122 16.32 -9.67 0.97
C ALA A 122 17.60 -10.15 1.68
N THR A 123 18.01 -9.45 2.72
CA THR A 123 19.18 -9.77 3.53
C THR A 123 18.85 -10.28 4.92
N ASP A 124 17.58 -10.45 5.23
CA ASP A 124 17.12 -10.91 6.51
C ASP A 124 17.56 -12.37 6.77
N ASN A 125 17.82 -12.67 8.03
CA ASN A 125 18.02 -14.03 8.47
C ASN A 125 16.74 -14.56 9.11
N PRO A 126 15.95 -15.39 8.40
CA PRO A 126 14.66 -15.87 8.90
C PRO A 126 14.80 -16.84 10.09
N ALA A 127 16.01 -17.33 10.39
CA ALA A 127 16.24 -18.14 11.60
C ALA A 127 16.16 -17.32 12.91
N TRP A 128 16.18 -15.99 12.80
CA TRP A 128 16.12 -15.09 13.95
C TRP A 128 14.75 -14.45 14.02
N ALA A 129 13.92 -14.88 14.95
CA ALA A 129 12.57 -14.36 15.12
C ALA A 129 12.55 -12.84 15.36
N PHE A 130 13.44 -12.34 16.20
CA PHE A 130 13.55 -10.92 16.53
C PHE A 130 14.99 -10.47 16.42
N SER A 131 15.29 -9.66 15.44
CA SER A 131 16.65 -9.12 15.24
C SER A 131 16.58 -7.70 14.72
N PRO A 132 17.32 -6.75 15.31
CA PRO A 132 17.39 -5.38 14.80
C PRO A 132 18.15 -5.29 13.46
N LEU A 133 18.71 -6.38 12.97
CA LEU A 133 19.40 -6.47 11.69
C LEU A 133 18.45 -6.95 10.57
N ASN A 134 17.28 -7.46 10.92
CA ASN A 134 16.25 -7.86 9.98
C ASN A 134 15.28 -6.71 9.74
N ASN A 135 14.71 -6.66 8.54
CA ASN A 135 13.60 -5.76 8.21
C ASN A 135 12.29 -6.29 8.79
N PHE A 136 12.15 -7.62 8.90
CA PHE A 136 10.95 -8.28 9.39
C PHE A 136 11.21 -9.12 10.62
N TYR A 137 10.17 -9.34 11.40
CA TYR A 137 10.13 -10.34 12.45
C TYR A 137 9.67 -11.67 11.87
N TYR A 138 10.37 -12.76 12.17
CA TYR A 138 10.09 -14.08 11.66
C TYR A 138 9.56 -14.97 12.77
N ILE A 139 8.36 -15.51 12.58
CA ILE A 139 7.72 -16.41 13.52
C ILE A 139 7.60 -17.77 12.85
N HIS A 140 8.14 -18.80 13.47
CA HIS A 140 8.12 -20.16 12.93
C HIS A 140 6.93 -20.98 13.44
N GLU A 141 6.03 -20.36 14.18
CA GLU A 141 4.81 -20.94 14.69
C GLU A 141 3.59 -20.37 13.98
N ALA A 142 2.47 -21.04 14.05
CA ALA A 142 1.24 -20.51 13.52
C ALA A 142 0.90 -19.19 14.23
N PHE A 143 0.66 -18.15 13.45
CA PHE A 143 0.23 -16.87 14.01
C PHE A 143 -1.13 -17.02 14.68
N ALA A 144 -1.17 -16.80 15.98
CA ALA A 144 -2.37 -16.81 16.78
C ALA A 144 -2.54 -15.45 17.46
N PRO A 145 -3.42 -14.59 16.95
CA PRO A 145 -3.65 -13.30 17.59
C PRO A 145 -4.18 -13.48 19.02
N GLN A 146 -3.76 -12.62 19.92
CA GLN A 146 -4.09 -12.65 21.35
C GLN A 146 -5.51 -12.12 21.65
N PHE A 147 -6.45 -12.33 20.75
CA PHE A 147 -7.85 -11.95 20.96
C PHE A 147 -8.79 -13.11 20.64
N ASP A 148 -9.96 -13.08 21.24
CA ASP A 148 -10.99 -14.06 20.94
C ASP A 148 -11.58 -13.83 19.55
N ALA A 149 -11.11 -14.61 18.60
CA ALA A 149 -11.61 -14.61 17.23
C ALA A 149 -12.83 -15.53 17.04
N LYS A 150 -13.40 -16.05 18.11
CA LYS A 150 -14.51 -16.98 18.07
C LYS A 150 -15.73 -16.38 17.39
N GLY A 151 -16.13 -17.00 16.31
CA GLY A 151 -17.23 -16.52 15.47
C GLY A 151 -16.82 -15.47 14.43
N TYR A 152 -15.56 -15.06 14.38
CA TYR A 152 -15.07 -14.23 13.29
C TYR A 152 -14.83 -15.07 12.05
N SER A 153 -15.36 -14.61 10.94
CA SER A 153 -15.13 -15.20 9.63
C SER A 153 -15.08 -14.09 8.59
N GLU A 154 -14.03 -14.07 7.82
CA GLU A 154 -13.91 -13.09 6.74
C GLU A 154 -14.61 -13.59 5.48
N ASN A 155 -15.60 -12.84 5.03
CA ASN A 155 -16.39 -13.16 3.86
C ASN A 155 -16.25 -12.05 2.79
N PRO A 156 -16.00 -12.36 1.52
CA PRO A 156 -16.02 -13.71 0.93
C PRO A 156 -14.70 -14.46 1.01
N THR A 157 -13.60 -13.82 1.21
CA THR A 157 -12.29 -14.44 1.12
C THR A 157 -11.26 -13.82 2.07
N ARG A 158 -10.30 -14.61 2.43
CA ARG A 158 -9.11 -14.18 3.15
C ARG A 158 -8.31 -13.23 2.30
N ALA A 159 -8.36 -11.96 2.61
CA ALA A 159 -7.62 -10.98 1.83
C ALA A 159 -6.17 -10.87 2.25
N THR A 160 -5.92 -10.86 3.54
CA THR A 160 -4.61 -10.57 4.09
C THR A 160 -4.13 -11.63 5.08
N GLY A 161 -4.92 -12.67 5.26
CA GLY A 161 -4.70 -13.66 6.31
C GLY A 161 -5.08 -13.20 7.71
N ASN A 162 -5.75 -12.08 7.83
CA ASN A 162 -6.24 -11.60 9.13
C ASN A 162 -7.19 -12.56 9.79
N ASP A 163 -7.94 -13.33 9.00
CA ASP A 163 -8.81 -14.41 9.45
C ASP A 163 -8.12 -15.76 9.44
N CYS A 164 -6.86 -15.82 9.07
CA CYS A 164 -6.08 -17.03 9.00
C CYS A 164 -5.38 -17.27 10.33
N PHE A 165 -6.19 -17.53 11.35
CA PHE A 165 -5.67 -17.80 12.69
C PHE A 165 -5.19 -19.22 12.88
N THR A 166 -5.21 -20.03 11.86
CA THR A 166 -4.82 -21.42 11.95
C THR A 166 -3.40 -21.60 11.45
N ALA A 167 -3.21 -21.84 10.31
CA ALA A 167 -1.92 -22.17 9.80
C ALA A 167 -1.27 -20.94 9.21
N TYR A 168 -0.03 -20.81 9.49
CA TYR A 168 0.92 -20.16 8.68
C TYR A 168 0.79 -20.62 7.23
N PRO A 169 0.78 -19.76 6.25
CA PRO A 169 0.86 -20.17 4.89
C PRO A 169 2.14 -20.96 4.69
N SER A 170 1.99 -22.13 4.12
CA SER A 170 3.09 -23.08 3.95
C SER A 170 4.24 -22.58 3.09
N ASP A 171 4.04 -21.51 2.39
CA ASP A 171 4.95 -20.94 1.40
C ASP A 171 5.56 -19.63 1.79
N ASN A 172 5.27 -19.17 3.00
CA ASN A 172 5.76 -17.88 3.46
C ASN A 172 5.97 -17.87 4.93
N ASP A 173 7.04 -17.30 5.32
CA ASP A 173 7.26 -16.99 6.71
C ASP A 173 6.37 -15.82 7.12
N TRP A 174 5.79 -15.93 8.26
CA TRP A 174 5.08 -14.84 8.86
C TRP A 174 6.05 -13.87 9.48
N TYR A 175 5.78 -12.62 9.32
CA TYR A 175 6.53 -11.58 9.94
C TYR A 175 5.56 -10.56 10.52
N GLU A 176 5.87 -10.13 11.69
CA GLU A 176 5.31 -8.94 12.29
C GLU A 176 6.27 -7.79 12.10
N THR A 177 5.73 -6.68 11.82
CA THR A 177 6.48 -5.44 11.66
C THR A 177 6.34 -4.57 12.90
#